data_7b683759873360450a467fa68e416d23
#
_entry.id   7b683759873360450a467fa68e416d23
#
_cell.length_a   1.000
_cell.length_b   1.000
_cell.length_c   1.000
_cell.angle_alpha   90.00
_cell.angle_beta   90.00
_cell.angle_gamma   90.00
#
_symmetry.space_group_name_H-M   'P 1'
#
loop_
_entity.id
_entity.type
_entity.pdbx_description
1 polymer ?
#
loop_
_entity_poly.entity_id
_entity_poly.type
_entity_poly.pdbx_seq_one_letter_code
_entity_poly.pdbx_strand_id
1 'polypeptide(L)'
;EIANKHLKNPKHIVIEKNTTEEAPRVPQVAYVVARPHRLAALARILEVEEAVLAICFARTRVEVDEVTEALRARGFSVEALHGGLDQASRDRVMKRAKNGSIELIVATDVAARGIDLENLTHVVNLGLPASPETYVHRIGRTGRAGRSGMAISVIEPREHRRLRLLESHTKAKIEVRTVPTLTDARAKRLSILKNSIAEELSNTEQIERCRVIVESLCTQFDPMEVACAAVSLANRAVNGAGDEEEIPAPSLFDRPKREKTRPSRLTEAPEVGMSRIFIGAGHKSGVRPGDIVGAIANEAGIACRKIGAIEITESFTL
;
A
#
# COMPACT_ATOMS: atom_id res chain seq x y z
N GLU A 1 -9.75 -31.96 21.56
CA GLU A 1 -9.52 -32.08 23.02
C GLU A 1 -10.74 -31.57 23.81
N ILE A 2 -11.28 -30.40 23.57
CA ILE A 2 -12.41 -29.85 24.33
C ILE A 2 -13.67 -30.70 24.16
N ALA A 3 -13.99 -31.15 22.93
CA ALA A 3 -15.15 -32.00 22.66
C ALA A 3 -15.08 -33.35 23.44
N ASN A 4 -13.94 -33.99 23.49
CA ASN A 4 -13.77 -35.23 24.23
C ASN A 4 -13.87 -35.07 25.75
N LYS A 5 -13.65 -33.84 26.26
CA LYS A 5 -13.71 -33.54 27.70
C LYS A 5 -15.14 -33.21 28.16
N HIS A 6 -15.99 -32.70 27.27
CA HIS A 6 -17.32 -32.21 27.63
C HIS A 6 -18.50 -32.93 26.94
N LEU A 7 -18.24 -33.78 25.94
CA LEU A 7 -19.27 -34.53 25.24
C LEU A 7 -19.12 -36.02 25.47
N LYS A 8 -20.24 -36.71 25.64
CA LYS A 8 -20.28 -38.22 25.75
C LYS A 8 -20.40 -38.79 24.32
N ASN A 9 -19.37 -39.57 23.92
CA ASN A 9 -19.29 -40.21 22.59
C ASN A 9 -19.51 -39.25 21.40
N PRO A 10 -18.72 -38.18 21.24
CA PRO A 10 -18.89 -37.28 20.11
C PRO A 10 -18.58 -38.00 18.79
N LYS A 11 -19.46 -37.88 17.79
CA LYS A 11 -19.15 -38.30 16.42
C LYS A 11 -18.20 -37.27 15.81
N HIS A 12 -16.99 -37.71 15.47
CA HIS A 12 -16.03 -36.88 14.72
C HIS A 12 -16.37 -36.95 13.24
N ILE A 13 -16.91 -35.90 12.70
CA ILE A 13 -17.06 -35.72 11.25
C ILE A 13 -15.83 -34.92 10.80
N VAL A 14 -14.88 -35.60 10.22
CA VAL A 14 -13.72 -34.97 9.57
C VAL A 14 -14.15 -34.68 8.14
N ILE A 15 -14.45 -33.43 7.86
CA ILE A 15 -14.52 -32.96 6.47
C ILE A 15 -13.04 -32.82 6.07
N GLU A 16 -12.53 -33.79 5.30
CA GLU A 16 -11.23 -33.61 4.67
C GLU A 16 -11.32 -32.30 3.89
N LYS A 17 -10.62 -31.28 4.37
CA LYS A 17 -10.31 -30.14 3.52
C LYS A 17 -9.52 -30.72 2.36
N ASN A 18 -10.15 -30.84 1.21
CA ASN A 18 -9.38 -30.98 -0.01
C ASN A 18 -8.32 -29.88 0.07
N THR A 19 -7.07 -30.29 0.29
CA THR A 19 -5.91 -29.41 0.47
C THR A 19 -5.57 -28.60 -0.78
N THR A 20 -6.40 -28.66 -1.77
CA THR A 20 -6.50 -27.75 -2.90
C THR A 20 -7.76 -26.89 -2.70
N GLU A 21 -7.74 -25.91 -1.78
CA GLU A 21 -8.53 -24.71 -2.03
C GLU A 21 -7.97 -24.16 -3.35
N GLU A 22 -8.64 -24.51 -4.46
CA GLU A 22 -8.34 -23.88 -5.72
C GLU A 22 -8.44 -22.38 -5.46
N ALA A 23 -7.30 -21.69 -5.61
CA ALA A 23 -7.31 -20.25 -5.49
C ALA A 23 -8.42 -19.72 -6.42
N PRO A 24 -9.24 -18.78 -5.95
CA PRO A 24 -10.29 -18.22 -6.79
C PRO A 24 -9.70 -17.91 -8.17
N ARG A 25 -10.41 -18.23 -9.25
CA ARG A 25 -9.97 -17.95 -10.64
C ARG A 25 -10.02 -16.43 -10.91
N VAL A 26 -9.33 -15.67 -10.05
CA VAL A 26 -9.23 -14.23 -10.08
C VAL A 26 -7.86 -13.89 -10.65
N PRO A 27 -7.76 -13.06 -11.69
CA PRO A 27 -6.49 -12.51 -12.14
C PRO A 27 -5.73 -11.86 -10.97
N GLN A 28 -4.46 -12.22 -10.84
CA GLN A 28 -3.61 -11.76 -9.74
C GLN A 28 -2.44 -10.96 -10.31
N VAL A 29 -2.32 -9.72 -9.86
CA VAL A 29 -1.30 -8.77 -10.33
C VAL A 29 -0.51 -8.25 -9.15
N ALA A 30 0.81 -8.09 -9.33
CA ALA A 30 1.69 -7.47 -8.35
C ALA A 30 2.42 -6.27 -8.95
N TYR A 31 2.40 -5.16 -8.25
CA TYR A 31 3.16 -3.96 -8.56
C TYR A 31 4.30 -3.80 -7.56
N VAL A 32 5.53 -3.74 -8.07
CA VAL A 32 6.72 -3.58 -7.22
C VAL A 32 7.01 -2.10 -7.02
N VAL A 33 7.03 -1.66 -5.77
CA VAL A 33 7.15 -0.23 -5.43
C VAL A 33 8.05 -0.06 -4.21
N ALA A 34 8.91 0.95 -4.23
CA ALA A 34 9.67 1.34 -3.05
C ALA A 34 8.72 1.90 -1.97
N ARG A 35 9.03 1.63 -0.71
CA ARG A 35 8.15 1.97 0.44
C ARG A 35 7.64 3.43 0.44
N PRO A 36 8.47 4.46 0.15
CA PRO A 36 8.00 5.85 0.15
C PRO A 36 6.89 6.14 -0.87
N HIS A 37 6.89 5.42 -2.01
CA HIS A 37 5.97 5.66 -3.12
C HIS A 37 4.71 4.76 -3.10
N ARG A 38 4.54 3.92 -2.06
CA ARG A 38 3.43 2.94 -2.01
C ARG A 38 2.04 3.58 -2.09
N LEU A 39 1.82 4.70 -1.38
CA LEU A 39 0.53 5.39 -1.39
C LEU A 39 0.26 6.07 -2.73
N ALA A 40 1.25 6.72 -3.31
CA ALA A 40 1.14 7.33 -4.63
C ALA A 40 0.87 6.26 -5.72
N ALA A 41 1.58 5.13 -5.64
CA ALA A 41 1.36 4.01 -6.54
C ALA A 41 -0.05 3.40 -6.37
N LEU A 42 -0.49 3.19 -5.14
CA LEU A 42 -1.83 2.68 -4.85
C LEU A 42 -2.92 3.57 -5.47
N ALA A 43 -2.85 4.89 -5.26
CA ALA A 43 -3.80 5.84 -5.82
C ALA A 43 -3.81 5.74 -7.36
N ARG A 44 -2.64 5.76 -7.99
CA ARG A 44 -2.50 5.69 -9.44
C ARG A 44 -3.00 4.36 -10.04
N ILE A 45 -2.75 3.25 -9.36
CA ILE A 45 -3.26 1.94 -9.77
C ILE A 45 -4.79 1.93 -9.71
N LEU A 46 -5.37 2.42 -8.60
CA LEU A 46 -6.82 2.48 -8.44
C LEU A 46 -7.52 3.36 -9.49
N GLU A 47 -6.89 4.47 -9.88
CA GLU A 47 -7.39 5.35 -10.95
C GLU A 47 -7.45 4.64 -12.31
N VAL A 48 -6.48 3.77 -12.61
CA VAL A 48 -6.38 3.11 -13.93
C VAL A 48 -7.25 1.86 -14.01
N GLU A 49 -7.40 1.11 -12.90
CA GLU A 49 -8.06 -0.21 -12.88
C GLU A 49 -9.61 -0.13 -12.78
N GLU A 50 -10.23 1.06 -12.74
CA GLU A 50 -11.70 1.26 -12.74
C GLU A 50 -12.45 0.40 -11.70
N ALA A 51 -11.97 0.39 -10.48
CA ALA A 51 -12.62 -0.36 -9.42
C ALA A 51 -13.99 0.23 -9.09
N VAL A 52 -15.07 -0.54 -9.26
CA VAL A 52 -16.42 -0.12 -8.83
C VAL A 52 -16.53 -0.12 -7.31
N LEU A 53 -16.06 -1.20 -6.68
CA LEU A 53 -15.90 -1.29 -5.23
C LEU A 53 -14.67 -2.15 -4.94
N ALA A 54 -13.71 -1.58 -4.24
CA ALA A 54 -12.47 -2.26 -3.84
C ALA A 54 -12.36 -2.38 -2.33
N ILE A 55 -11.66 -3.43 -1.87
CA ILE A 55 -11.17 -3.53 -0.49
C ILE A 55 -9.64 -3.54 -0.49
N CYS A 56 -9.03 -2.62 0.25
CA CYS A 56 -7.60 -2.52 0.43
C CYS A 56 -7.21 -3.04 1.82
N PHE A 57 -6.42 -4.10 1.87
CA PHE A 57 -5.91 -4.65 3.12
C PHE A 57 -4.62 -3.97 3.54
N ALA A 58 -4.65 -3.33 4.70
CA ALA A 58 -3.49 -2.79 5.38
C ALA A 58 -3.18 -3.59 6.66
N ARG A 59 -1.95 -3.47 7.14
CA ARG A 59 -1.42 -4.35 8.19
C ARG A 59 -1.85 -3.95 9.59
N THR A 60 -1.93 -2.66 9.87
CA THR A 60 -2.27 -2.09 11.18
C THR A 60 -3.42 -1.11 11.11
N ARG A 61 -4.05 -0.80 12.26
CA ARG A 61 -5.11 0.21 12.35
C ARG A 61 -4.60 1.59 11.94
N VAL A 62 -3.40 1.96 12.40
CA VAL A 62 -2.76 3.23 12.06
C VAL A 62 -2.53 3.33 10.55
N GLU A 63 -2.03 2.28 9.90
CA GLU A 63 -1.85 2.25 8.45
C GLU A 63 -3.18 2.35 7.71
N VAL A 64 -4.26 1.77 8.24
CA VAL A 64 -5.62 1.93 7.67
C VAL A 64 -6.05 3.38 7.68
N ASP A 65 -5.87 4.07 8.80
CA ASP A 65 -6.26 5.48 8.96
C ASP A 65 -5.41 6.38 8.04
N GLU A 66 -4.09 6.21 8.04
CA GLU A 66 -3.16 6.95 7.18
C GLU A 66 -3.48 6.80 5.69
N VAL A 67 -3.71 5.55 5.25
CA VAL A 67 -4.05 5.24 3.85
C VAL A 67 -5.41 5.85 3.48
N THR A 68 -6.39 5.72 4.37
CA THR A 68 -7.73 6.27 4.14
C THR A 68 -7.67 7.79 4.00
N GLU A 69 -6.96 8.48 4.88
CA GLU A 69 -6.83 9.94 4.84
C GLU A 69 -6.07 10.41 3.59
N ALA A 70 -4.98 9.74 3.25
CA ALA A 70 -4.20 10.06 2.07
C ALA A 70 -4.97 9.85 0.75
N LEU A 71 -5.82 8.82 0.67
CA LEU A 71 -6.67 8.58 -0.52
C LEU A 71 -7.85 9.54 -0.56
N ARG A 72 -8.45 9.87 0.59
CA ARG A 72 -9.52 10.88 0.68
C ARG A 72 -9.04 12.24 0.22
N ALA A 73 -7.82 12.65 0.62
CA ALA A 73 -7.21 13.90 0.18
C ALA A 73 -6.97 13.94 -1.34
N ARG A 74 -6.90 12.78 -2.01
CA ARG A 74 -6.80 12.65 -3.47
C ARG A 74 -8.15 12.53 -4.18
N GLY A 75 -9.26 12.66 -3.44
CA GLY A 75 -10.62 12.67 -4.02
C GLY A 75 -11.30 11.29 -4.07
N PHE A 76 -10.68 10.21 -3.55
CA PHE A 76 -11.33 8.92 -3.49
C PHE A 76 -12.46 8.89 -2.45
N SER A 77 -13.58 8.27 -2.81
CA SER A 77 -14.66 7.99 -1.86
C SER A 77 -14.31 6.74 -1.04
N VAL A 78 -13.58 6.95 0.06
CA VAL A 78 -12.94 5.89 0.85
C VAL A 78 -13.34 5.92 2.32
N GLU A 79 -13.52 4.73 2.91
CA GLU A 79 -13.79 4.54 4.34
C GLU A 79 -12.82 3.55 4.99
N ALA A 80 -12.47 3.84 6.26
CA ALA A 80 -11.67 2.96 7.09
C ALA A 80 -12.53 1.87 7.75
N LEU A 81 -11.97 0.64 7.87
CA LEU A 81 -12.62 -0.45 8.59
C LEU A 81 -11.61 -1.23 9.43
N HIS A 82 -11.57 -0.97 10.73
CA HIS A 82 -10.66 -1.62 11.67
C HIS A 82 -11.31 -1.84 13.03
N GLY A 83 -10.68 -2.62 13.90
CA GLY A 83 -11.22 -2.98 15.21
C GLY A 83 -11.29 -1.84 16.26
N GLY A 84 -10.89 -0.62 15.90
CA GLY A 84 -11.09 0.58 16.72
C GLY A 84 -12.44 1.27 16.50
N LEU A 85 -13.19 0.87 15.46
CA LEU A 85 -14.52 1.41 15.19
C LEU A 85 -15.56 0.72 16.06
N ASP A 86 -16.56 1.49 16.51
CA ASP A 86 -17.76 0.94 17.14
C ASP A 86 -18.66 0.24 16.10
N GLN A 87 -19.63 -0.53 16.57
CA GLN A 87 -20.50 -1.30 15.68
C GLN A 87 -21.36 -0.39 14.78
N ALA A 88 -21.83 0.73 15.29
CA ALA A 88 -22.64 1.67 14.50
C ALA A 88 -21.88 2.28 13.32
N SER A 89 -20.61 2.61 13.54
CA SER A 89 -19.70 3.10 12.47
C SER A 89 -19.41 2.02 11.44
N ARG A 90 -19.17 0.76 11.87
CA ARG A 90 -19.00 -0.38 10.97
C ARG A 90 -20.23 -0.59 10.08
N ASP A 91 -21.41 -0.59 10.67
CA ASP A 91 -22.67 -0.78 9.95
C ASP A 91 -22.92 0.36 8.94
N ARG A 92 -22.52 1.59 9.29
CA ARG A 92 -22.59 2.75 8.40
C ARG A 92 -21.68 2.57 7.19
N VAL A 93 -20.42 2.15 7.39
CA VAL A 93 -19.47 1.86 6.29
C VAL A 93 -20.05 0.76 5.38
N MET A 94 -20.56 -0.33 5.95
CA MET A 94 -21.12 -1.43 5.18
C MET A 94 -22.37 -1.00 4.39
N LYS A 95 -23.22 -0.16 4.96
CA LYS A 95 -24.41 0.38 4.28
C LYS A 95 -23.99 1.28 3.11
N ARG A 96 -23.00 2.16 3.30
CA ARG A 96 -22.47 3.02 2.23
C ARG A 96 -21.84 2.22 1.09
N ALA A 97 -21.11 1.15 1.42
CA ALA A 97 -20.53 0.25 0.43
C ALA A 97 -21.61 -0.48 -0.40
N LYS A 98 -22.66 -0.99 0.27
CA LYS A 98 -23.78 -1.68 -0.42
C LYS A 98 -24.57 -0.73 -1.33
N ASN A 99 -24.71 0.52 -0.94
CA ASN A 99 -25.46 1.53 -1.70
C ASN A 99 -24.60 2.19 -2.81
N GLY A 100 -23.33 1.78 -3.01
CA GLY A 100 -22.44 2.40 -4.00
C GLY A 100 -22.01 3.83 -3.66
N SER A 101 -22.18 4.26 -2.40
CA SER A 101 -21.78 5.62 -1.95
C SER A 101 -20.30 5.73 -1.62
N ILE A 102 -19.56 4.63 -1.67
CA ILE A 102 -18.10 4.56 -1.55
C ILE A 102 -17.56 3.55 -2.56
N GLU A 103 -16.38 3.82 -3.04
CA GLU A 103 -15.67 2.99 -4.03
C GLU A 103 -14.53 2.17 -3.42
N LEU A 104 -14.11 2.52 -2.20
CA LEU A 104 -12.99 1.86 -1.54
C LEU A 104 -13.20 1.72 -0.03
N ILE A 105 -12.87 0.54 0.49
CA ILE A 105 -12.74 0.27 1.92
C ILE A 105 -11.28 -0.05 2.20
N VAL A 106 -10.65 0.63 3.15
CA VAL A 106 -9.34 0.24 3.68
C VAL A 106 -9.54 -0.51 4.99
N ALA A 107 -9.07 -1.74 5.10
CA ALA A 107 -9.37 -2.60 6.23
C ALA A 107 -8.18 -3.41 6.76
N THR A 108 -8.24 -3.76 8.05
CA THR A 108 -7.39 -4.82 8.60
C THR A 108 -8.02 -6.21 8.38
N ASP A 109 -7.21 -7.27 8.37
CA ASP A 109 -7.70 -8.66 8.21
C ASP A 109 -8.81 -9.01 9.21
N VAL A 110 -8.64 -8.62 10.46
CA VAL A 110 -9.59 -8.93 11.54
C VAL A 110 -10.94 -8.26 11.29
N ALA A 111 -10.93 -6.99 10.88
CA ALA A 111 -12.15 -6.24 10.64
C ALA A 111 -12.86 -6.66 9.35
N ALA A 112 -12.11 -7.13 8.37
CA ALA A 112 -12.64 -7.63 7.11
C ALA A 112 -13.26 -9.04 7.21
N ARG A 113 -13.07 -9.74 8.33
CA ARG A 113 -13.73 -11.03 8.56
C ARG A 113 -15.25 -10.82 8.69
N GLY A 114 -16.02 -11.64 7.98
CA GLY A 114 -17.47 -11.54 7.97
C GLY A 114 -18.05 -10.40 7.11
N ILE A 115 -17.20 -9.67 6.38
CA ILE A 115 -17.69 -8.73 5.37
C ILE A 115 -18.38 -9.53 4.27
N ASP A 116 -19.68 -9.26 4.10
CA ASP A 116 -20.48 -9.77 3.01
C ASP A 116 -20.82 -8.61 2.07
N LEU A 117 -19.91 -8.42 1.09
CA LEU A 117 -20.07 -7.47 -0.01
C LEU A 117 -19.97 -8.26 -1.30
N GLU A 118 -21.12 -8.46 -1.92
CA GLU A 118 -21.21 -9.22 -3.17
C GLU A 118 -20.62 -8.49 -4.37
N ASN A 119 -20.49 -7.17 -4.30
CA ASN A 119 -20.10 -6.31 -5.42
C ASN A 119 -18.61 -5.94 -5.42
N LEU A 120 -17.76 -6.61 -4.63
CA LEU A 120 -16.32 -6.36 -4.63
C LEU A 120 -15.70 -6.78 -5.96
N THR A 121 -15.28 -5.80 -6.74
CA THR A 121 -14.58 -6.02 -8.02
C THR A 121 -13.08 -6.19 -7.81
N HIS A 122 -12.51 -5.50 -6.82
CA HIS A 122 -11.07 -5.50 -6.59
C HIS A 122 -10.72 -5.81 -5.14
N VAL A 123 -9.67 -6.61 -4.97
CA VAL A 123 -9.00 -6.82 -3.70
C VAL A 123 -7.58 -6.31 -3.81
N VAL A 124 -7.20 -5.37 -2.96
CA VAL A 124 -5.86 -4.81 -2.95
C VAL A 124 -5.13 -5.21 -1.68
N ASN A 125 -3.92 -5.74 -1.80
CA ASN A 125 -3.02 -6.01 -0.69
C ASN A 125 -1.96 -4.92 -0.64
N LEU A 126 -1.99 -4.07 0.37
CA LEU A 126 -0.93 -3.10 0.63
C LEU A 126 0.21 -3.78 1.41
N GLY A 127 1.06 -4.50 0.67
CA GLY A 127 2.01 -5.48 1.18
C GLY A 127 1.40 -6.87 1.34
N LEU A 128 2.24 -7.90 1.17
CA LEU A 128 1.79 -9.28 1.25
C LEU A 128 1.46 -9.68 2.70
N PRO A 129 0.41 -10.48 2.92
CA PRO A 129 0.10 -11.03 4.24
C PRO A 129 1.20 -11.98 4.72
N ALA A 130 1.17 -12.31 6.00
CA ALA A 130 2.17 -13.18 6.63
C ALA A 130 2.06 -14.63 6.13
N SER A 131 0.85 -15.13 5.87
CA SER A 131 0.61 -16.50 5.45
C SER A 131 -0.14 -16.59 4.13
N PRO A 132 0.09 -17.66 3.34
CA PRO A 132 -0.62 -17.93 2.10
C PRO A 132 -2.14 -18.08 2.30
N GLU A 133 -2.57 -18.68 3.38
CA GLU A 133 -3.99 -18.88 3.70
C GLU A 133 -4.69 -17.52 3.86
N THR A 134 -4.05 -16.58 4.55
CA THR A 134 -4.57 -15.21 4.67
C THR A 134 -4.68 -14.56 3.30
N TYR A 135 -3.72 -14.78 2.40
CA TYR A 135 -3.77 -14.28 1.05
C TYR A 135 -4.99 -14.83 0.29
N VAL A 136 -5.19 -16.15 0.31
CA VAL A 136 -6.34 -16.80 -0.34
C VAL A 136 -7.67 -16.28 0.23
N HIS A 137 -7.78 -16.12 1.55
CA HIS A 137 -8.95 -15.55 2.20
C HIS A 137 -9.22 -14.11 1.80
N ARG A 138 -8.17 -13.29 1.56
CA ARG A 138 -8.34 -11.91 1.07
C ARG A 138 -8.84 -11.90 -0.37
N ILE A 139 -8.13 -12.58 -1.29
CA ILE A 139 -8.52 -12.59 -2.70
C ILE A 139 -9.88 -13.25 -2.93
N GLY A 140 -10.27 -14.19 -2.09
CA GLY A 140 -11.61 -14.79 -2.08
C GLY A 140 -12.74 -13.83 -1.67
N ARG A 141 -12.45 -12.53 -1.42
CA ARG A 141 -13.50 -11.52 -1.26
C ARG A 141 -14.05 -11.03 -2.58
N THR A 142 -13.33 -11.17 -3.68
CA THR A 142 -13.80 -10.89 -5.05
C THR A 142 -13.94 -12.18 -5.87
N GLY A 143 -14.48 -12.09 -7.07
CA GLY A 143 -14.65 -13.24 -7.97
C GLY A 143 -15.68 -14.26 -7.48
N ARG A 144 -16.62 -13.88 -6.62
CA ARG A 144 -17.66 -14.76 -6.08
C ARG A 144 -18.83 -14.91 -7.04
N ALA A 145 -19.50 -16.06 -6.98
CA ALA A 145 -20.71 -16.37 -7.73
C ALA A 145 -20.57 -16.14 -9.26
N GLY A 146 -19.39 -16.45 -9.83
CA GLY A 146 -19.16 -16.32 -11.28
C GLY A 146 -18.90 -14.89 -11.76
N ARG A 147 -18.81 -13.91 -10.87
CA ARG A 147 -18.46 -12.51 -11.22
C ARG A 147 -16.98 -12.38 -11.51
N SER A 148 -16.62 -11.46 -12.39
CA SER A 148 -15.23 -11.07 -12.62
C SER A 148 -14.68 -10.32 -11.40
N GLY A 149 -13.41 -10.53 -11.10
CA GLY A 149 -12.72 -9.82 -10.02
C GLY A 149 -11.23 -9.76 -10.29
N MET A 150 -10.52 -8.86 -9.61
CA MET A 150 -9.06 -8.73 -9.71
C MET A 150 -8.42 -8.65 -8.31
N ALA A 151 -7.28 -9.31 -8.15
CA ALA A 151 -6.47 -9.23 -6.96
C ALA A 151 -5.16 -8.48 -7.26
N ILE A 152 -4.95 -7.36 -6.61
CA ILE A 152 -3.79 -6.49 -6.79
C ILE A 152 -2.93 -6.56 -5.53
N SER A 153 -1.62 -6.64 -5.68
CA SER A 153 -0.67 -6.58 -4.56
C SER A 153 0.37 -5.49 -4.81
N VAL A 154 0.41 -4.49 -3.95
CA VAL A 154 1.44 -3.45 -3.95
C VAL A 154 2.55 -3.90 -3.01
N ILE A 155 3.68 -4.33 -3.55
CA ILE A 155 4.74 -5.01 -2.81
C ILE A 155 6.07 -4.26 -2.86
N GLU A 156 6.89 -4.45 -1.84
CA GLU A 156 8.27 -3.95 -1.84
C GLU A 156 9.21 -4.97 -2.52
N PRO A 157 10.37 -4.54 -3.09
CA PRO A 157 11.33 -5.45 -3.72
C PRO A 157 11.79 -6.59 -2.80
N ARG A 158 11.87 -6.35 -1.49
CA ARG A 158 12.23 -7.36 -0.48
C ARG A 158 11.17 -8.45 -0.28
N GLU A 159 9.94 -8.26 -0.72
CA GLU A 159 8.85 -9.22 -0.57
C GLU A 159 8.82 -10.28 -1.70
N HIS A 160 9.74 -10.22 -2.66
CA HIS A 160 9.83 -11.15 -3.79
C HIS A 160 9.83 -12.63 -3.38
N ARG A 161 10.54 -13.01 -2.31
CA ARG A 161 10.54 -14.39 -1.82
C ARG A 161 9.15 -14.83 -1.34
N ARG A 162 8.41 -13.92 -0.71
CA ARG A 162 7.05 -14.17 -0.25
C ARG A 162 6.08 -14.28 -1.41
N LEU A 163 6.26 -13.48 -2.46
CA LEU A 163 5.48 -13.59 -3.69
C LEU A 163 5.60 -14.99 -4.30
N ARG A 164 6.81 -15.51 -4.47
CA ARG A 164 7.04 -16.87 -4.98
C ARG A 164 6.42 -17.97 -4.10
N LEU A 165 6.45 -17.80 -2.78
CA LEU A 165 5.80 -18.72 -1.86
C LEU A 165 4.27 -18.72 -2.09
N LEU A 166 3.68 -17.56 -2.32
CA LEU A 166 2.25 -17.44 -2.64
C LEU A 166 1.92 -18.14 -3.96
N GLU A 167 2.70 -17.92 -5.02
CA GLU A 167 2.52 -18.59 -6.31
C GLU A 167 2.56 -20.11 -6.17
N SER A 168 3.53 -20.64 -5.42
CA SER A 168 3.66 -22.08 -5.19
C SER A 168 2.49 -22.67 -4.40
N HIS A 169 1.96 -21.92 -3.42
CA HIS A 169 0.84 -22.35 -2.59
C HIS A 169 -0.50 -22.27 -3.35
N THR A 170 -0.73 -21.18 -4.04
CA THR A 170 -1.99 -20.95 -4.80
C THR A 170 -2.01 -21.69 -6.13
N LYS A 171 -0.88 -22.25 -6.58
CA LYS A 171 -0.69 -22.81 -7.92
C LYS A 171 -1.12 -21.85 -9.06
N ALA A 172 -1.17 -20.57 -8.76
CA ALA A 172 -1.53 -19.50 -9.68
C ALA A 172 -0.35 -18.57 -9.91
N LYS A 173 -0.10 -18.20 -11.17
CA LYS A 173 0.92 -17.22 -11.51
C LYS A 173 0.41 -15.82 -11.18
N ILE A 174 1.24 -15.05 -10.47
CA ILE A 174 0.96 -13.63 -10.18
C ILE A 174 1.72 -12.81 -11.21
N GLU A 175 0.98 -12.08 -12.04
CA GLU A 175 1.58 -11.22 -13.06
C GLU A 175 2.23 -10.01 -12.42
N VAL A 176 3.52 -9.81 -12.67
CA VAL A 176 4.22 -8.61 -12.18
C VAL A 176 4.12 -7.52 -13.24
N ARG A 177 3.50 -6.41 -12.89
CA ARG A 177 3.33 -5.23 -13.75
C ARG A 177 4.13 -4.04 -13.23
N THR A 178 4.47 -3.13 -14.12
CA THR A 178 4.99 -1.81 -13.77
C THR A 178 3.83 -0.90 -13.31
N VAL A 179 4.11 -0.03 -12.35
CA VAL A 179 3.12 0.98 -11.93
C VAL A 179 2.75 1.85 -13.12
N PRO A 180 1.47 2.13 -13.35
CA PRO A 180 1.05 3.03 -14.42
C PRO A 180 1.78 4.37 -14.35
N THR A 181 2.18 4.89 -15.50
CA THR A 181 2.87 6.18 -15.58
C THR A 181 1.90 7.34 -15.33
N LEU A 182 2.43 8.55 -15.11
CA LEU A 182 1.60 9.76 -15.06
C LEU A 182 0.81 9.95 -16.35
N THR A 183 1.42 9.60 -17.49
CA THR A 183 0.77 9.69 -18.80
C THR A 183 -0.42 8.76 -18.89
N ASP A 184 -0.30 7.51 -18.38
CA ASP A 184 -1.40 6.55 -18.37
C ASP A 184 -2.55 7.04 -17.49
N ALA A 185 -2.26 7.54 -16.30
CA ALA A 185 -3.28 8.09 -15.40
C ALA A 185 -3.99 9.31 -16.01
N ARG A 186 -3.24 10.21 -16.64
CA ARG A 186 -3.82 11.38 -17.35
C ARG A 186 -4.69 10.97 -18.52
N ALA A 187 -4.22 10.02 -19.34
CA ALA A 187 -5.00 9.48 -20.46
C ALA A 187 -6.31 8.85 -19.97
N LYS A 188 -6.25 8.11 -18.85
CA LYS A 188 -7.43 7.51 -18.24
C LYS A 188 -8.43 8.54 -17.74
N ARG A 189 -7.97 9.56 -17.01
CA ARG A 189 -8.82 10.67 -16.53
C ARG A 189 -9.52 11.39 -17.68
N LEU A 190 -8.78 11.67 -18.76
CA LEU A 190 -9.34 12.28 -19.96
C LEU A 190 -10.37 11.36 -20.64
N SER A 191 -10.15 10.06 -20.66
CA SER A 191 -11.12 9.10 -21.19
C SER A 191 -12.41 9.06 -20.36
N ILE A 192 -12.29 9.05 -19.03
CA ILE A 192 -13.43 9.09 -18.11
C ILE A 192 -14.21 10.41 -18.32
N LEU A 193 -13.51 11.55 -18.33
CA LEU A 193 -14.12 12.86 -18.55
C LEU A 193 -14.83 12.92 -19.91
N LYS A 194 -14.23 12.39 -20.97
CA LYS A 194 -14.87 12.31 -22.29
C LYS A 194 -16.17 11.51 -22.22
N ASN A 195 -16.16 10.35 -21.55
CA ASN A 195 -17.35 9.50 -21.42
C ASN A 195 -18.44 10.21 -20.60
N SER A 196 -18.08 10.87 -19.49
CA SER A 196 -19.02 11.65 -18.67
C SER A 196 -19.64 12.80 -19.46
N ILE A 197 -18.85 13.52 -20.27
CA ILE A 197 -19.37 14.58 -21.15
C ILE A 197 -20.33 13.98 -22.20
N ALA A 198 -19.99 12.83 -22.79
CA ALA A 198 -20.84 12.18 -23.78
C ALA A 198 -22.18 11.71 -23.16
N GLU A 199 -22.15 11.23 -21.92
CA GLU A 199 -23.35 10.86 -21.17
C GLU A 199 -24.20 12.09 -20.84
N GLU A 200 -23.59 13.18 -20.35
CA GLU A 200 -24.28 14.43 -20.05
C GLU A 200 -24.92 15.09 -21.29
N LEU A 201 -24.30 14.95 -22.47
CA LEU A 201 -24.87 15.39 -23.73
C LEU A 201 -26.21 14.72 -24.07
N SER A 202 -26.50 13.57 -23.47
CA SER A 202 -27.78 12.88 -23.59
C SER A 202 -28.85 13.45 -22.65
N ASN A 203 -28.46 14.27 -21.67
CA ASN A 203 -29.33 14.90 -20.70
C ASN A 203 -29.80 16.28 -21.19
N THR A 204 -30.82 16.28 -22.03
CA THR A 204 -31.32 17.50 -22.70
C THR A 204 -31.72 18.60 -21.71
N GLU A 205 -32.28 18.26 -20.56
CA GLU A 205 -32.73 19.24 -19.57
C GLU A 205 -31.58 20.02 -18.95
N GLN A 206 -30.49 19.35 -18.58
CA GLN A 206 -29.29 19.99 -18.03
C GLN A 206 -28.59 20.87 -19.10
N ILE A 207 -28.51 20.36 -20.30
CA ILE A 207 -27.89 21.10 -21.42
C ILE A 207 -28.66 22.43 -21.68
N GLU A 208 -30.01 22.40 -21.71
CA GLU A 208 -30.80 23.62 -21.89
C GLU A 208 -30.58 24.67 -20.79
N ARG A 209 -30.41 24.23 -19.55
CA ARG A 209 -30.08 25.13 -18.42
C ARG A 209 -28.74 25.85 -18.60
N CYS A 210 -27.77 25.20 -19.22
CA CYS A 210 -26.44 25.77 -19.46
C CYS A 210 -26.36 26.59 -20.74
N ARG A 211 -27.32 26.46 -21.67
CA ARG A 211 -27.30 27.07 -22.98
C ARG A 211 -27.14 28.59 -22.91
N VAL A 212 -27.88 29.27 -22.04
CA VAL A 212 -27.85 30.73 -21.89
C VAL A 212 -26.43 31.22 -21.57
N ILE A 213 -25.69 30.50 -20.75
CA ILE A 213 -24.31 30.86 -20.40
C ILE A 213 -23.40 30.67 -21.60
N VAL A 214 -23.53 29.54 -22.30
CA VAL A 214 -22.73 29.26 -23.49
C VAL A 214 -22.99 30.25 -24.60
N GLU A 215 -24.27 30.57 -24.91
CA GLU A 215 -24.65 31.57 -25.90
C GLU A 215 -24.06 32.94 -25.57
N SER A 216 -24.12 33.38 -24.32
CA SER A 216 -23.51 34.63 -23.88
C SER A 216 -21.99 34.65 -24.10
N LEU A 217 -21.29 33.56 -23.83
CA LEU A 217 -19.85 33.47 -24.06
C LEU A 217 -19.50 33.44 -25.56
N CYS A 218 -20.30 32.76 -26.36
CA CYS A 218 -20.10 32.65 -27.80
C CYS A 218 -20.31 33.98 -28.54
N THR A 219 -20.84 35.04 -27.88
CA THR A 219 -20.82 36.39 -28.44
C THR A 219 -19.44 37.05 -28.50
N GLN A 220 -18.49 36.53 -27.65
CA GLN A 220 -17.15 37.12 -27.49
C GLN A 220 -16.03 36.16 -27.86
N PHE A 221 -16.29 34.86 -27.76
CA PHE A 221 -15.29 33.79 -27.92
C PHE A 221 -15.78 32.75 -28.94
N ASP A 222 -14.84 32.05 -29.56
CA ASP A 222 -15.17 30.91 -30.43
C ASP A 222 -15.80 29.75 -29.61
N PRO A 223 -16.88 29.12 -30.13
CA PRO A 223 -17.52 28.01 -29.44
C PRO A 223 -16.56 26.87 -29.05
N MET A 224 -15.51 26.62 -29.84
CA MET A 224 -14.51 25.60 -29.53
C MET A 224 -13.64 26.03 -28.33
N GLU A 225 -13.29 27.32 -28.26
CA GLU A 225 -12.53 27.87 -27.12
C GLU A 225 -13.35 27.77 -25.83
N VAL A 226 -14.65 28.11 -25.89
CA VAL A 226 -15.57 27.97 -24.74
C VAL A 226 -15.65 26.49 -24.30
N ALA A 227 -15.79 25.56 -25.24
CA ALA A 227 -15.80 24.11 -24.92
C ALA A 227 -14.47 23.66 -24.29
N CYS A 228 -13.34 24.07 -24.87
CA CYS A 228 -12.02 23.73 -24.30
C CYS A 228 -11.83 24.31 -22.88
N ALA A 229 -12.30 25.53 -22.63
CA ALA A 229 -12.25 26.14 -21.31
C ALA A 229 -13.12 25.38 -20.31
N ALA A 230 -14.36 25.00 -20.69
CA ALA A 230 -15.25 24.19 -19.85
C ALA A 230 -14.67 22.83 -19.50
N VAL A 231 -14.13 22.10 -20.48
CA VAL A 231 -13.43 20.81 -20.28
C VAL A 231 -12.22 20.98 -19.36
N SER A 232 -11.44 22.07 -19.54
CA SER A 232 -10.28 22.36 -18.68
C SER A 232 -10.70 22.63 -17.23
N LEU A 233 -11.80 23.35 -17.01
CA LEU A 233 -12.36 23.61 -15.68
C LEU A 233 -12.87 22.32 -15.04
N ALA A 234 -13.64 21.51 -15.78
CA ALA A 234 -14.12 20.23 -15.31
C ALA A 234 -12.95 19.29 -14.92
N ASN A 235 -11.93 19.22 -15.76
CA ASN A 235 -10.73 18.42 -15.49
C ASN A 235 -10.00 18.87 -14.20
N ARG A 236 -9.91 20.18 -13.96
CA ARG A 236 -9.31 20.70 -12.70
C ARG A 236 -10.17 20.44 -11.48
N ALA A 237 -11.48 20.52 -11.60
CA ALA A 237 -12.41 20.26 -10.50
C ALA A 237 -12.37 18.80 -10.04
N VAL A 238 -12.22 17.85 -10.98
CA VAL A 238 -12.15 16.43 -10.70
C VAL A 238 -10.77 16.01 -10.15
N ASN A 239 -9.70 16.60 -10.66
CA ASN A 239 -8.35 16.07 -10.41
C ASN A 239 -7.59 16.71 -9.24
N GLY A 240 -8.11 17.77 -8.60
CA GLY A 240 -7.39 18.48 -7.53
C GLY A 240 -5.95 18.87 -7.92
N ALA A 241 -5.27 19.63 -7.09
CA ALA A 241 -3.85 19.91 -7.24
C ALA A 241 -3.03 18.81 -6.53
N GLY A 242 -3.15 17.56 -6.98
CA GLY A 242 -2.32 16.46 -6.44
C GLY A 242 -0.92 16.57 -7.01
N ASP A 243 0.10 16.51 -6.14
CA ASP A 243 1.50 16.39 -6.54
C ASP A 243 1.69 15.13 -7.38
N GLU A 244 1.86 15.33 -8.67
CA GLU A 244 2.10 14.26 -9.64
C GLU A 244 3.59 13.91 -9.65
N GLU A 245 4.07 13.21 -8.61
CA GLU A 245 5.43 12.72 -8.54
C GLU A 245 5.62 11.48 -9.41
N GLU A 246 6.67 11.44 -10.21
CA GLU A 246 6.99 10.25 -10.99
C GLU A 246 7.50 9.14 -10.08
N ILE A 247 6.90 7.94 -10.17
CA ILE A 247 7.25 6.81 -9.32
C ILE A 247 8.32 5.99 -10.03
N PRO A 248 9.56 5.95 -9.53
CA PRO A 248 10.59 5.13 -10.13
C PRO A 248 10.20 3.65 -10.07
N ALA A 249 10.36 2.94 -11.17
CA ALA A 249 10.11 1.51 -11.24
C ALA A 249 11.28 0.73 -10.63
N PRO A 250 11.20 0.23 -9.39
CA PRO A 250 12.23 -0.62 -8.83
C PRO A 250 12.15 -1.99 -9.49
N SER A 251 13.29 -2.51 -9.95
CA SER A 251 13.39 -3.89 -10.39
C SER A 251 13.25 -4.85 -9.20
N LEU A 252 12.51 -5.95 -9.37
CA LEU A 252 12.46 -7.06 -8.39
C LEU A 252 13.88 -7.62 -8.08
N PHE A 253 14.83 -7.37 -8.97
CA PHE A 253 16.21 -7.82 -8.87
C PHE A 253 17.17 -6.76 -8.34
N ASP A 254 16.70 -5.53 -8.17
CA ASP A 254 17.47 -4.52 -7.46
C ASP A 254 17.55 -4.96 -5.98
N ARG A 255 18.56 -5.79 -5.72
CA ARG A 255 19.12 -5.78 -4.38
C ARG A 255 19.42 -4.30 -4.09
N PRO A 256 18.93 -3.74 -2.97
CA PRO A 256 19.42 -2.44 -2.57
C PRO A 256 20.93 -2.56 -2.70
N LYS A 257 21.53 -1.77 -3.58
CA LYS A 257 22.98 -1.61 -3.55
C LYS A 257 23.27 -1.28 -2.10
N ARG A 258 23.64 -2.30 -1.34
CA ARG A 258 24.42 -2.03 -0.14
C ARG A 258 25.51 -1.14 -0.71
N GLU A 259 25.39 0.15 -0.46
CA GLU A 259 26.58 0.95 -0.52
C GLU A 259 27.62 0.07 0.13
N LYS A 260 28.63 -0.27 -0.62
CA LYS A 260 29.81 -0.87 -0.06
C LYS A 260 30.42 0.24 0.79
N THR A 261 29.77 0.53 1.92
CA THR A 261 30.49 1.02 3.06
C THR A 261 31.63 0.03 3.16
N ARG A 262 32.83 0.50 2.87
CA ARG A 262 34.08 -0.22 3.13
C ARG A 262 33.80 -1.02 4.40
N PRO A 263 34.15 -2.33 4.45
CA PRO A 263 33.90 -3.09 5.66
C PRO A 263 34.40 -2.24 6.80
N SER A 264 33.48 -1.80 7.64
CA SER A 264 33.86 -1.00 8.79
C SER A 264 34.78 -1.93 9.57
N ARG A 265 35.87 -1.44 10.09
CA ARG A 265 36.82 -2.19 10.93
C ARG A 265 36.09 -2.88 12.12
N LEU A 266 34.78 -2.56 12.30
CA LEU A 266 33.86 -3.18 13.25
C LEU A 266 33.78 -4.71 13.18
N THR A 267 34.10 -5.33 12.02
CA THR A 267 34.03 -6.79 11.80
C THR A 267 35.37 -7.49 11.91
N GLU A 268 36.48 -6.75 12.01
CA GLU A 268 37.79 -7.38 12.22
C GLU A 268 37.91 -7.85 13.69
N ALA A 269 38.42 -9.04 13.88
CA ALA A 269 38.73 -9.54 15.22
C ALA A 269 39.78 -8.63 15.87
N PRO A 270 39.70 -8.37 17.18
CA PRO A 270 40.71 -7.57 17.86
C PRO A 270 42.09 -8.24 17.70
N GLU A 271 43.12 -7.41 17.61
CA GLU A 271 44.51 -7.91 17.56
C GLU A 271 44.80 -8.83 18.76
N VAL A 272 45.69 -9.80 18.56
CA VAL A 272 46.03 -10.77 19.60
C VAL A 272 46.51 -10.03 20.87
N GLY A 273 45.80 -10.23 21.98
CA GLY A 273 46.08 -9.58 23.26
C GLY A 273 45.29 -8.28 23.51
N MET A 274 44.38 -7.88 22.61
CA MET A 274 43.49 -6.75 22.81
C MET A 274 42.03 -7.21 22.98
N SER A 275 41.26 -6.46 23.76
CA SER A 275 39.83 -6.66 23.95
C SER A 275 39.08 -5.44 23.43
N ARG A 276 37.95 -5.68 22.75
CA ARG A 276 37.07 -4.59 22.27
C ARG A 276 36.09 -4.18 23.35
N ILE A 277 36.03 -2.86 23.60
CA ILE A 277 35.13 -2.27 24.60
C ILE A 277 34.02 -1.54 23.86
N PHE A 278 32.78 -1.78 24.25
CA PHE A 278 31.59 -1.07 23.75
C PHE A 278 31.21 0.06 24.70
N ILE A 279 31.06 1.27 24.18
CA ILE A 279 30.62 2.44 24.93
C ILE A 279 29.32 2.95 24.28
N GLY A 280 28.21 2.99 25.02
CA GLY A 280 26.88 3.39 24.54
C GLY A 280 26.73 4.92 24.29
N ALA A 281 27.81 5.60 23.89
CA ALA A 281 27.82 7.02 23.55
C ALA A 281 28.57 7.22 22.22
N GLY A 282 28.03 8.06 21.34
CA GLY A 282 28.58 8.35 20.03
C GLY A 282 28.54 9.84 19.68
N HIS A 283 28.64 10.15 18.39
CA HIS A 283 28.63 11.54 17.91
C HIS A 283 27.37 12.34 18.37
N LYS A 284 26.20 11.68 18.48
CA LYS A 284 24.97 12.32 18.98
C LYS A 284 25.08 12.78 20.44
N SER A 285 25.95 12.14 21.21
CA SER A 285 26.25 12.50 22.60
C SER A 285 27.42 13.48 22.73
N GLY A 286 27.94 14.00 21.62
CA GLY A 286 29.06 14.95 21.58
C GLY A 286 30.43 14.36 21.92
N VAL A 287 30.55 13.02 21.94
CA VAL A 287 31.78 12.33 22.34
C VAL A 287 32.86 12.46 21.25
N ARG A 288 34.05 12.81 21.65
CA ARG A 288 35.25 12.89 20.80
C ARG A 288 36.26 11.81 21.19
N PRO A 289 37.17 11.39 20.27
CA PRO A 289 38.20 10.38 20.57
C PRO A 289 39.03 10.71 21.81
N GLY A 290 39.38 12.00 21.96
CA GLY A 290 40.14 12.47 23.12
C GLY A 290 39.45 12.29 24.46
N ASP A 291 38.15 12.43 24.51
CA ASP A 291 37.34 12.27 25.73
C ASP A 291 37.38 10.81 26.21
N ILE A 292 37.33 9.87 25.26
CA ILE A 292 37.38 8.43 25.53
C ILE A 292 38.79 8.03 26.03
N VAL A 293 39.82 8.50 25.34
CA VAL A 293 41.22 8.23 25.76
C VAL A 293 41.44 8.80 27.16
N GLY A 294 40.98 10.04 27.42
CA GLY A 294 41.15 10.69 28.71
C GLY A 294 40.39 9.93 29.82
N ALA A 295 39.12 9.50 29.58
CA ALA A 295 38.34 8.74 30.54
C ALA A 295 39.00 7.38 30.85
N ILE A 296 39.41 6.62 29.84
CA ILE A 296 40.04 5.32 30.07
C ILE A 296 41.39 5.44 30.76
N ALA A 297 42.19 6.43 30.38
CA ALA A 297 43.51 6.65 30.98
C ALA A 297 43.42 7.10 32.45
N ASN A 298 42.52 8.04 32.76
CA ASN A 298 42.37 8.61 34.09
C ASN A 298 41.60 7.68 35.04
N GLU A 299 40.50 7.09 34.60
CA GLU A 299 39.63 6.29 35.49
C GLU A 299 40.11 4.82 35.62
N ALA A 300 40.61 4.24 34.55
CA ALA A 300 41.07 2.85 34.57
C ALA A 300 42.61 2.72 34.74
N GLY A 301 43.37 3.82 34.75
CA GLY A 301 44.84 3.81 34.92
C GLY A 301 45.58 3.14 33.75
N ILE A 302 44.96 3.05 32.59
CA ILE A 302 45.53 2.38 31.41
C ILE A 302 46.37 3.40 30.63
N ALA A 303 47.63 3.09 30.39
CA ALA A 303 48.50 3.96 29.57
C ALA A 303 47.93 4.15 28.15
N CYS A 304 47.83 5.37 27.66
CA CYS A 304 47.26 5.73 26.33
C CYS A 304 47.81 4.87 25.18
N ARG A 305 49.09 4.46 25.24
CA ARG A 305 49.73 3.57 24.24
C ARG A 305 49.13 2.15 24.17
N LYS A 306 48.31 1.74 25.15
CA LYS A 306 47.62 0.45 25.18
C LYS A 306 46.17 0.57 24.64
N ILE A 307 45.71 1.77 24.30
CA ILE A 307 44.43 2.01 23.67
C ILE A 307 44.60 1.91 22.16
N GLY A 308 43.88 1.00 21.54
CA GLY A 308 43.94 0.77 20.09
C GLY A 308 43.11 1.80 19.31
N ALA A 309 42.65 1.40 18.12
CA ALA A 309 41.82 2.23 17.27
C ALA A 309 40.46 2.50 17.93
N ILE A 310 40.03 3.75 17.90
CA ILE A 310 38.72 4.19 18.44
C ILE A 310 37.79 4.48 17.25
N GLU A 311 36.67 3.81 17.17
CA GLU A 311 35.69 4.02 16.13
C GLU A 311 34.40 4.57 16.77
N ILE A 312 34.05 5.83 16.42
CA ILE A 312 32.87 6.50 16.95
C ILE A 312 31.79 6.48 15.87
N THR A 313 30.64 5.89 16.22
CA THR A 313 29.44 5.91 15.37
C THR A 313 28.49 7.01 15.86
N GLU A 314 27.30 7.12 15.28
CA GLU A 314 26.30 8.11 15.73
C GLU A 314 25.84 7.88 17.17
N SER A 315 25.71 6.61 17.61
CA SER A 315 25.06 6.23 18.86
C SER A 315 25.96 5.46 19.85
N PHE A 316 27.09 4.93 19.38
CA PHE A 316 28.02 4.17 20.23
C PHE A 316 29.47 4.30 19.73
N THR A 317 30.42 3.89 20.56
CA THR A 317 31.86 3.85 20.26
C THR A 317 32.43 2.47 20.58
N LEU A 318 33.40 2.04 19.78
CA LEU A 318 34.17 0.80 19.97
C LEU A 318 35.66 1.13 20.13
#